data_b6d4b91faf12facb467c37a011a1d9bf
#
_entry.id   b6d4b91faf12facb467c37a011a1d9bf
#
_cell.length_a   1.000
_cell.length_b   1.000
_cell.length_c   1.000
_cell.angle_alpha   90.00
_cell.angle_beta   90.00
_cell.angle_gamma   90.00
#
_symmetry.space_group_name_H-M   'P 1'
#
loop_
_entity.id
_entity.type
_entity.pdbx_description
1 polymer ?
#
loop_
_entity_poly.entity_id
_entity_poly.type
_entity_poly.pdbx_seq_one_letter_code
_entity_poly.pdbx_strand_id
1 'polypeptide(L)'
;MRLPAPALAVAAAFGCLACAGEGVVTPSDEFAPVTAVLTVDPRALPNYAAQAVPGYFVPQILQREVRNPLGNEITDAGATLGRVLFFDRQLSRTNTVSCASCHRQQLGFGDTARFSVGFDGVGRTTMHSMRLGNARFNENGRYFWDRRALSLEAQTTQPVRDAVEMGFDAAHGGFAAVTTRLGALPYYPPLFRRAFGDAAVTEDRVQRALAQYIRSILAVDSRWDRAVAQLPTGAPNTPPAFLDPLPGFSAQERRGQELYFRPPQQGGAGCQACHVAPSFSLSGGSNGNGLDAGQQQVFRSPSLKNVALGRRFMHDGRFTSLEEVVSFYDRGVQSGPSLDTRLRQPDGQPRRLHLSADDRAALVAFLRTLTDLSVTTDPRFADPFRSR
;
A
#
# COMPACT_ATOMS: atom_id res chain seq x y z
N MET A 1 -105.74 -3.42 -2.13
CA MET A 1 -105.66 -4.74 -2.76
C MET A 1 -104.75 -4.61 -3.98
N ARG A 2 -103.51 -4.91 -3.87
CA ARG A 2 -102.57 -5.02 -5.01
C ARG A 2 -101.69 -6.30 -4.78
N LEU A 3 -101.71 -7.22 -5.68
CA LEU A 3 -100.98 -8.43 -5.67
C LEU A 3 -99.50 -8.19 -6.08
N PRO A 4 -98.52 -8.91 -5.55
CA PRO A 4 -97.18 -8.77 -5.97
C PRO A 4 -96.84 -9.62 -7.19
N ALA A 5 -95.94 -9.10 -8.03
CA ALA A 5 -95.35 -9.78 -9.21
C ALA A 5 -94.23 -10.72 -8.84
N PRO A 6 -93.97 -11.78 -9.63
CA PRO A 6 -92.90 -12.78 -9.33
C PRO A 6 -91.50 -12.32 -9.73
N ALA A 7 -90.53 -12.61 -8.91
CA ALA A 7 -89.14 -12.32 -9.12
C ALA A 7 -88.54 -13.41 -10.04
N LEU A 8 -87.87 -13.00 -11.15
CA LEU A 8 -87.10 -13.82 -12.03
C LEU A 8 -85.67 -14.03 -11.45
N ALA A 9 -85.31 -15.22 -11.14
CA ALA A 9 -83.94 -15.56 -10.73
C ALA A 9 -83.04 -15.77 -11.97
N VAL A 10 -82.06 -14.89 -12.10
CA VAL A 10 -80.96 -15.02 -13.11
C VAL A 10 -79.81 -15.78 -12.45
N ALA A 11 -79.50 -16.98 -12.91
CA ALA A 11 -78.33 -17.76 -12.53
C ALA A 11 -77.11 -17.21 -13.26
N ALA A 12 -76.20 -16.55 -12.52
CA ALA A 12 -74.90 -16.14 -13.02
C ALA A 12 -73.94 -17.33 -12.89
N ALA A 13 -73.47 -17.86 -14.04
CA ALA A 13 -72.38 -18.83 -14.09
C ALA A 13 -71.06 -18.10 -13.84
N PHE A 14 -70.40 -18.34 -12.69
CA PHE A 14 -69.04 -17.92 -12.43
C PHE A 14 -68.07 -18.89 -13.15
N GLY A 15 -67.47 -18.40 -14.27
CA GLY A 15 -66.34 -19.05 -14.90
C GLY A 15 -65.10 -18.79 -14.03
N CYS A 16 -64.52 -19.87 -13.45
CA CYS A 16 -63.21 -19.81 -12.82
C CYS A 16 -62.13 -19.53 -13.89
N LEU A 17 -61.66 -18.28 -14.01
CA LEU A 17 -60.35 -18.02 -14.66
C LEU A 17 -59.27 -18.58 -13.75
N ALA A 18 -58.56 -19.61 -14.22
CA ALA A 18 -57.31 -20.08 -13.64
C ALA A 18 -56.31 -18.93 -13.73
N CYS A 19 -55.99 -18.31 -12.61
CA CYS A 19 -54.83 -17.44 -12.50
C CYS A 19 -53.58 -18.32 -12.75
N ALA A 20 -52.99 -18.19 -13.94
CA ALA A 20 -51.62 -18.61 -14.17
C ALA A 20 -50.76 -17.85 -13.16
N GLY A 21 -50.18 -18.59 -12.21
CA GLY A 21 -49.24 -18.02 -11.24
C GLY A 21 -48.07 -17.37 -11.98
N GLU A 22 -48.02 -16.05 -11.94
CA GLU A 22 -46.77 -15.34 -12.25
C GLU A 22 -45.73 -15.88 -11.27
N GLY A 23 -44.77 -16.64 -11.78
CA GLY A 23 -43.62 -17.07 -11.00
C GLY A 23 -42.96 -15.85 -10.40
N VAL A 24 -42.94 -15.77 -9.06
CA VAL A 24 -42.19 -14.76 -8.34
C VAL A 24 -40.74 -14.91 -8.76
N VAL A 25 -40.30 -14.09 -9.72
CA VAL A 25 -38.88 -13.96 -10.08
C VAL A 25 -38.19 -13.35 -8.86
N THR A 26 -37.64 -14.23 -8.01
CA THR A 26 -36.77 -13.77 -6.94
C THR A 26 -35.62 -12.99 -7.61
N PRO A 27 -35.36 -11.72 -7.21
CA PRO A 27 -34.27 -10.96 -7.78
C PRO A 27 -32.99 -11.80 -7.65
N SER A 28 -32.32 -12.03 -8.77
CA SER A 28 -31.05 -12.76 -8.75
C SER A 28 -30.09 -11.98 -7.84
N ASP A 29 -29.42 -12.69 -6.94
CA ASP A 29 -28.42 -12.10 -6.07
C ASP A 29 -27.27 -11.51 -6.92
N GLU A 30 -27.22 -10.19 -7.04
CA GLU A 30 -26.22 -9.48 -7.86
C GLU A 30 -24.78 -9.79 -7.43
N PHE A 31 -24.56 -10.22 -6.17
CA PHE A 31 -23.24 -10.57 -5.65
C PHE A 31 -22.91 -12.07 -5.73
N ALA A 32 -23.82 -12.92 -6.22
CA ALA A 32 -23.54 -14.34 -6.41
C ALA A 32 -22.26 -14.60 -7.23
N PRO A 33 -21.99 -13.89 -8.34
CA PRO A 33 -20.74 -14.07 -9.07
C PRO A 33 -19.49 -13.69 -8.26
N VAL A 34 -19.61 -12.75 -7.34
CA VAL A 34 -18.51 -12.31 -6.46
C VAL A 34 -18.21 -13.38 -5.41
N THR A 35 -19.22 -13.81 -4.66
CA THR A 35 -19.07 -14.78 -3.57
C THR A 35 -18.74 -16.19 -4.06
N ALA A 36 -19.01 -16.51 -5.33
CA ALA A 36 -18.58 -17.75 -5.95
C ALA A 36 -17.04 -17.84 -6.12
N VAL A 37 -16.39 -16.72 -6.37
CA VAL A 37 -14.95 -16.67 -6.70
C VAL A 37 -14.12 -16.13 -5.54
N LEU A 38 -14.69 -15.21 -4.73
CA LEU A 38 -14.00 -14.48 -3.68
C LEU A 38 -14.50 -14.86 -2.29
N THR A 39 -13.63 -14.69 -1.30
CA THR A 39 -13.98 -14.77 0.13
C THR A 39 -14.57 -13.46 0.66
N VAL A 40 -14.62 -12.42 -0.18
CA VAL A 40 -15.22 -11.12 0.14
C VAL A 40 -16.73 -11.19 -0.05
N ASP A 41 -17.49 -10.71 0.92
CA ASP A 41 -18.92 -10.42 0.76
C ASP A 41 -19.11 -8.91 0.57
N PRO A 42 -19.58 -8.43 -0.60
CA PRO A 42 -19.83 -7.02 -0.84
C PRO A 42 -20.92 -6.40 0.04
N ARG A 43 -21.68 -7.21 0.77
CA ARG A 43 -22.68 -6.74 1.75
C ARG A 43 -22.08 -6.41 3.11
N ALA A 44 -20.91 -7.03 3.44
CA ALA A 44 -20.22 -6.89 4.71
C ALA A 44 -18.72 -6.59 4.46
N LEU A 45 -18.44 -5.37 4.01
CA LEU A 45 -17.10 -4.96 3.62
C LEU A 45 -16.18 -4.78 4.84
N PRO A 46 -14.90 -5.15 4.71
CA PRO A 46 -13.90 -4.83 5.73
C PRO A 46 -13.73 -3.31 5.88
N ASN A 47 -13.43 -2.85 7.10
CA ASN A 47 -13.16 -1.45 7.37
C ASN A 47 -11.74 -1.06 6.90
N TYR A 48 -11.65 -0.29 5.83
CA TYR A 48 -10.43 0.35 5.33
C TYR A 48 -10.45 1.86 5.52
N ALA A 49 -11.64 2.48 5.47
CA ALA A 49 -11.80 3.93 5.50
C ALA A 49 -11.54 4.53 6.89
N ALA A 50 -12.05 3.88 7.95
CA ALA A 50 -11.97 4.38 9.32
C ALA A 50 -10.86 3.71 10.15
N GLN A 51 -9.70 3.43 9.52
CA GLN A 51 -8.55 2.93 10.26
C GLN A 51 -8.00 4.00 11.20
N ALA A 52 -7.85 3.66 12.47
CA ALA A 52 -7.26 4.56 13.46
C ALA A 52 -5.78 4.83 13.13
N VAL A 53 -5.43 6.10 13.10
CA VAL A 53 -4.04 6.55 13.08
C VAL A 53 -3.69 6.99 14.49
N PRO A 54 -2.57 6.52 15.08
CA PRO A 54 -2.20 6.86 16.46
C PRO A 54 -2.11 8.37 16.70
N GLY A 55 -2.47 8.83 17.91
CA GLY A 55 -2.56 10.25 18.25
C GLY A 55 -1.24 11.05 18.13
N TYR A 56 -0.09 10.37 18.11
CA TYR A 56 1.20 11.03 17.83
C TYR A 56 1.39 11.42 16.35
N PHE A 57 0.56 10.95 15.43
CA PHE A 57 0.40 11.55 14.10
C PHE A 57 -0.50 12.79 14.22
N VAL A 58 0.04 13.85 14.79
CA VAL A 58 -0.73 15.09 14.99
C VAL A 58 -1.22 15.67 13.67
N PRO A 59 -2.28 16.54 13.68
CA PRO A 59 -2.89 17.06 12.45
C PRO A 59 -1.89 17.67 11.46
N GLN A 60 -0.88 18.39 11.94
CA GLN A 60 0.14 19.03 11.10
C GLN A 60 0.98 17.98 10.33
N ILE A 61 1.30 16.85 10.96
CA ILE A 61 2.00 15.73 10.31
C ILE A 61 1.10 15.11 9.25
N LEU A 62 -0.17 14.83 9.59
CA LEU A 62 -1.11 14.24 8.65
C LEU A 62 -1.34 15.16 7.44
N GLN A 63 -1.52 16.47 7.67
CA GLN A 63 -1.69 17.44 6.58
C GLN A 63 -0.47 17.49 5.66
N ARG A 64 0.74 17.41 6.21
CA ARG A 64 1.99 17.43 5.44
C ARG A 64 2.22 16.12 4.67
N GLU A 65 2.05 14.98 5.33
CA GLU A 65 2.53 13.69 4.83
C GLU A 65 1.47 12.89 4.05
N VAL A 66 0.19 13.01 4.42
CA VAL A 66 -0.88 12.25 3.76
C VAL A 66 -1.23 12.85 2.41
N ARG A 67 -1.11 12.05 1.36
CA ARG A 67 -1.50 12.43 0.00
C ARG A 67 -2.69 11.61 -0.46
N ASN A 68 -3.87 12.16 -0.22
CA ASN A 68 -5.11 11.68 -0.82
C ASN A 68 -5.53 12.74 -1.85
N PRO A 69 -5.61 12.41 -3.14
CA PRO A 69 -6.17 13.35 -4.12
C PRO A 69 -7.63 13.63 -3.77
N LEU A 70 -8.06 14.86 -3.95
CA LEU A 70 -9.48 15.21 -3.84
C LEU A 70 -10.32 14.29 -4.71
N GLY A 71 -11.35 13.68 -4.13
CA GLY A 71 -12.25 12.75 -4.83
C GLY A 71 -11.72 11.32 -4.98
N ASN A 72 -10.62 10.94 -4.30
CA ASN A 72 -10.21 9.54 -4.17
C ASN A 72 -9.80 9.20 -2.72
N GLU A 73 -10.62 9.61 -1.77
CA GLU A 73 -10.52 9.19 -0.38
C GLU A 73 -10.71 7.67 -0.28
N ILE A 74 -10.17 7.06 0.78
CA ILE A 74 -10.35 5.63 1.00
C ILE A 74 -11.80 5.36 1.37
N THR A 75 -12.46 4.50 0.59
CA THR A 75 -13.76 3.91 0.92
C THR A 75 -13.61 2.41 1.10
N ASP A 76 -14.45 1.79 1.92
CA ASP A 76 -14.41 0.34 2.12
C ASP A 76 -14.66 -0.41 0.81
N ALA A 77 -15.57 0.08 -0.02
CA ALA A 77 -15.88 -0.53 -1.31
C ALA A 77 -14.74 -0.36 -2.33
N GLY A 78 -14.17 0.84 -2.42
CA GLY A 78 -13.05 1.12 -3.34
C GLY A 78 -11.79 0.34 -2.96
N ALA A 79 -11.45 0.30 -1.67
CA ALA A 79 -10.29 -0.48 -1.19
C ALA A 79 -10.52 -1.99 -1.32
N THR A 80 -11.75 -2.48 -1.12
CA THR A 80 -12.09 -3.89 -1.37
C THR A 80 -11.91 -4.26 -2.83
N LEU A 81 -12.43 -3.45 -3.77
CA LEU A 81 -12.18 -3.65 -5.21
C LEU A 81 -10.66 -3.59 -5.51
N GLY A 82 -9.95 -2.64 -4.92
CA GLY A 82 -8.50 -2.51 -5.05
C GLY A 82 -7.75 -3.75 -4.57
N ARG A 83 -8.20 -4.36 -3.45
CA ARG A 83 -7.66 -5.64 -2.98
C ARG A 83 -7.88 -6.77 -3.99
N VAL A 84 -9.07 -6.89 -4.55
CA VAL A 84 -9.35 -7.91 -5.59
C VAL A 84 -8.43 -7.71 -6.78
N LEU A 85 -8.33 -6.50 -7.31
CA LEU A 85 -7.44 -6.15 -8.42
C LEU A 85 -5.96 -6.47 -8.09
N PHE A 86 -5.51 -6.17 -6.88
CA PHE A 86 -4.12 -6.36 -6.45
C PHE A 86 -3.68 -7.84 -6.46
N PHE A 87 -4.60 -8.76 -6.17
CA PHE A 87 -4.34 -10.20 -6.17
C PHE A 87 -4.74 -10.89 -7.47
N ASP A 88 -5.44 -10.21 -8.38
CA ASP A 88 -5.92 -10.85 -9.59
C ASP A 88 -4.84 -10.96 -10.67
N ARG A 89 -4.53 -12.20 -11.06
CA ARG A 89 -3.59 -12.49 -12.14
C ARG A 89 -4.12 -12.12 -13.52
N GLN A 90 -5.42 -11.84 -13.65
CA GLN A 90 -6.01 -11.34 -14.90
C GLN A 90 -5.44 -9.97 -15.34
N LEU A 91 -4.75 -9.26 -14.44
CA LEU A 91 -4.03 -8.04 -14.77
C LEU A 91 -2.70 -8.29 -15.49
N SER A 92 -2.23 -9.53 -15.63
CA SER A 92 -1.08 -9.88 -16.46
C SER A 92 -1.49 -10.59 -17.75
N ARG A 93 -0.71 -10.43 -18.78
CA ARG A 93 -1.04 -10.91 -20.14
C ARG A 93 -1.29 -12.41 -20.20
N THR A 94 -0.50 -13.18 -19.48
CA THR A 94 -0.56 -14.65 -19.42
C THR A 94 -1.32 -15.19 -18.20
N ASN A 95 -1.91 -14.32 -17.35
CA ASN A 95 -2.58 -14.68 -16.10
C ASN A 95 -1.64 -15.40 -15.09
N THR A 96 -0.35 -15.10 -15.12
CA THR A 96 0.66 -15.77 -14.29
C THR A 96 1.03 -14.98 -13.05
N VAL A 97 1.04 -13.64 -13.13
CA VAL A 97 1.45 -12.75 -12.05
C VAL A 97 0.36 -11.72 -11.72
N SER A 98 0.39 -11.24 -10.49
CA SER A 98 -0.42 -10.13 -9.98
C SER A 98 0.50 -9.18 -9.20
N CYS A 99 -0.01 -8.05 -8.71
CA CYS A 99 0.77 -7.16 -7.83
C CYS A 99 1.30 -7.92 -6.60
N ALA A 100 0.48 -8.82 -6.03
CA ALA A 100 0.86 -9.66 -4.89
C ALA A 100 2.00 -10.65 -5.18
N SER A 101 2.32 -10.93 -6.44
CA SER A 101 3.45 -11.79 -6.79
C SER A 101 4.80 -11.18 -6.39
N CYS A 102 4.91 -9.84 -6.48
CA CYS A 102 6.10 -9.07 -6.15
C CYS A 102 5.95 -8.24 -4.86
N HIS A 103 4.73 -8.07 -4.37
CA HIS A 103 4.42 -7.34 -3.13
C HIS A 103 3.70 -8.27 -2.15
N ARG A 104 4.46 -9.15 -1.51
CA ARG A 104 3.92 -10.23 -0.66
C ARG A 104 3.56 -9.72 0.73
N GLN A 105 2.33 -9.96 1.16
CA GLN A 105 1.83 -9.53 2.48
C GLN A 105 2.76 -9.99 3.61
N GLN A 106 3.19 -11.25 3.63
CA GLN A 106 4.03 -11.86 4.68
C GLN A 106 5.40 -11.18 4.80
N LEU A 107 5.81 -10.42 3.80
CA LEU A 107 7.06 -9.65 3.77
C LEU A 107 6.83 -8.14 3.94
N GLY A 108 5.67 -7.75 4.52
CA GLY A 108 5.27 -6.34 4.62
C GLY A 108 5.08 -5.70 3.24
N PHE A 109 4.55 -6.46 2.28
CA PHE A 109 4.35 -6.07 0.88
C PHE A 109 5.65 -5.76 0.11
N GLY A 110 6.70 -6.52 0.39
CA GLY A 110 7.96 -6.52 -0.34
C GLY A 110 8.20 -7.84 -1.10
N ASP A 111 9.39 -7.99 -1.68
CA ASP A 111 9.84 -9.20 -2.39
C ASP A 111 11.11 -9.79 -1.77
N THR A 112 11.39 -11.06 -2.05
CA THR A 112 12.66 -11.74 -1.74
C THR A 112 13.65 -11.67 -2.89
N ALA A 113 13.17 -11.54 -4.12
CA ALA A 113 14.00 -11.45 -5.30
C ALA A 113 14.72 -10.10 -5.38
N ARG A 114 15.96 -10.09 -5.88
CA ARG A 114 16.65 -8.85 -6.20
C ARG A 114 15.88 -8.07 -7.27
N PHE A 115 15.53 -8.76 -8.34
CA PHE A 115 14.68 -8.29 -9.43
C PHE A 115 13.56 -9.32 -9.64
N SER A 116 12.32 -8.87 -9.57
CA SER A 116 11.14 -9.72 -9.68
C SER A 116 11.02 -10.33 -11.07
N VAL A 117 10.47 -11.53 -11.15
CA VAL A 117 10.20 -12.23 -12.41
C VAL A 117 8.94 -11.68 -13.04
N GLY A 118 8.98 -11.34 -14.33
CA GLY A 118 7.85 -10.87 -15.09
C GLY A 118 6.84 -11.96 -15.47
N PHE A 119 5.80 -11.53 -16.17
CA PHE A 119 4.66 -12.38 -16.54
C PHE A 119 5.00 -13.59 -17.44
N ASP A 120 6.12 -13.53 -18.16
CA ASP A 120 6.60 -14.58 -19.07
C ASP A 120 7.45 -15.65 -18.36
N GLY A 121 7.74 -15.46 -17.07
CA GLY A 121 8.59 -16.34 -16.27
C GLY A 121 10.10 -16.19 -16.52
N VAL A 122 10.51 -15.33 -17.44
CA VAL A 122 11.91 -15.14 -17.88
C VAL A 122 12.41 -13.71 -17.62
N GLY A 123 11.66 -12.72 -18.09
CA GLY A 123 11.97 -11.30 -17.93
C GLY A 123 12.13 -10.92 -16.46
N ARG A 124 12.96 -9.90 -16.19
CA ARG A 124 13.23 -9.40 -14.84
C ARG A 124 13.05 -7.89 -14.78
N THR A 125 12.50 -7.41 -13.66
CA THR A 125 12.44 -5.97 -13.39
C THR A 125 13.85 -5.38 -13.30
N THR A 126 13.97 -4.08 -13.55
CA THR A 126 15.27 -3.38 -13.47
C THR A 126 15.54 -2.80 -12.08
N MET A 127 14.53 -2.75 -11.21
CA MET A 127 14.65 -2.30 -9.82
C MET A 127 13.98 -3.28 -8.88
N HIS A 128 14.45 -3.28 -7.62
CA HIS A 128 13.86 -4.08 -6.56
C HIS A 128 12.44 -3.59 -6.21
N SER A 129 11.51 -4.52 -5.95
CA SER A 129 10.14 -4.19 -5.50
C SER A 129 10.15 -3.40 -4.20
N MET A 130 9.67 -2.14 -4.26
CA MET A 130 9.54 -1.29 -3.07
C MET A 130 8.41 -1.80 -2.16
N ARG A 131 8.64 -1.85 -0.83
CA ARG A 131 7.57 -2.17 0.12
C ARG A 131 6.46 -1.12 0.06
N LEU A 132 5.20 -1.58 0.14
CA LEU A 132 4.02 -0.73 0.00
C LEU A 132 3.45 -0.22 1.32
N GLY A 133 3.84 -0.82 2.46
CA GLY A 133 3.37 -0.37 3.77
C GLY A 133 3.62 1.11 3.99
N ASN A 134 2.63 1.82 4.52
CA ASN A 134 2.65 3.25 4.77
C ASN A 134 2.83 4.15 3.52
N ALA A 135 2.48 3.65 2.33
CA ALA A 135 2.57 4.42 1.09
C ALA A 135 1.74 5.72 1.09
N ARG A 136 0.73 5.84 1.98
CA ARG A 136 -0.06 7.07 2.14
C ARG A 136 0.77 8.24 2.66
N PHE A 137 1.82 7.97 3.45
CA PHE A 137 2.71 8.98 3.99
C PHE A 137 3.81 9.28 2.96
N ASN A 138 3.58 10.29 2.12
CA ASN A 138 4.46 10.67 1.04
C ASN A 138 4.34 12.17 0.76
N GLU A 139 5.08 12.98 1.49
CA GLU A 139 5.05 14.44 1.42
C GLU A 139 5.18 14.97 -0.03
N ASN A 140 6.04 14.34 -0.85
CA ASN A 140 6.30 14.78 -2.21
C ASN A 140 5.25 14.32 -3.23
N GLY A 141 4.39 13.36 -2.88
CA GLY A 141 3.35 12.83 -3.78
C GLY A 141 3.85 12.09 -5.01
N ARG A 142 5.15 11.79 -5.11
CA ARG A 142 5.75 11.07 -6.24
C ARG A 142 6.10 9.64 -5.87
N TYR A 143 5.90 8.70 -6.80
CA TYR A 143 6.01 7.26 -6.56
C TYR A 143 7.01 6.60 -7.51
N PHE A 144 7.33 5.33 -7.28
CA PHE A 144 8.50 4.57 -7.72
C PHE A 144 9.81 5.05 -7.06
N TRP A 145 10.86 4.26 -7.22
CA TRP A 145 12.20 4.63 -6.76
C TRP A 145 12.68 5.94 -7.38
N ASP A 146 12.53 6.06 -8.69
CA ASP A 146 12.96 7.22 -9.51
C ASP A 146 11.94 8.37 -9.53
N ARG A 147 10.82 8.25 -8.81
CA ARG A 147 9.80 9.29 -8.63
C ARG A 147 9.08 9.70 -9.92
N ARG A 148 9.09 8.84 -10.95
CA ARG A 148 8.48 9.15 -12.26
C ARG A 148 6.96 9.30 -12.23
N ALA A 149 6.25 8.61 -11.33
CA ALA A 149 4.81 8.72 -11.20
C ALA A 149 4.39 9.90 -10.32
N LEU A 150 3.46 10.72 -10.80
CA LEU A 150 3.03 11.97 -10.16
C LEU A 150 1.98 11.75 -9.05
N SER A 151 1.39 10.57 -8.98
CA SER A 151 0.44 10.16 -7.93
C SER A 151 0.50 8.64 -7.75
N LEU A 152 -0.11 8.14 -6.69
CA LEU A 152 -0.22 6.69 -6.49
C LEU A 152 -1.16 6.08 -7.54
N GLU A 153 -2.21 6.79 -7.92
CA GLU A 153 -3.11 6.39 -8.99
C GLU A 153 -2.33 6.16 -10.30
N ALA A 154 -1.57 7.15 -10.74
CA ALA A 154 -0.76 7.04 -11.96
C ALA A 154 0.34 5.97 -11.85
N GLN A 155 0.77 5.61 -10.63
CA GLN A 155 1.74 4.55 -10.41
C GLN A 155 1.15 3.17 -10.65
N THR A 156 -0.08 2.90 -10.16
CA THR A 156 -0.62 1.54 -10.04
C THR A 156 -0.80 0.80 -11.36
N THR A 157 -1.01 1.50 -12.47
CA THR A 157 -1.21 0.88 -13.80
C THR A 157 0.05 0.86 -14.66
N GLN A 158 1.14 1.50 -14.25
CA GLN A 158 2.40 1.44 -15.01
C GLN A 158 3.00 0.02 -15.06
N PRO A 159 3.06 -0.76 -13.94
CA PRO A 159 3.50 -2.15 -14.00
C PRO A 159 2.66 -3.03 -14.95
N VAL A 160 1.34 -2.76 -15.02
CA VAL A 160 0.44 -3.49 -15.94
C VAL A 160 0.81 -3.25 -17.40
N ARG A 161 1.23 -2.01 -17.74
CA ARG A 161 1.66 -1.60 -19.06
C ARG A 161 3.12 -1.89 -19.37
N ASP A 162 3.89 -2.31 -18.39
CA ASP A 162 5.30 -2.64 -18.59
C ASP A 162 5.44 -3.95 -19.37
N ALA A 163 6.30 -3.92 -20.41
CA ALA A 163 6.52 -5.04 -21.32
C ALA A 163 7.12 -6.27 -20.63
N VAL A 164 7.76 -6.09 -19.47
CA VAL A 164 8.39 -7.16 -18.70
C VAL A 164 7.55 -7.55 -17.49
N GLU A 165 7.01 -6.57 -16.74
CA GLU A 165 6.32 -6.86 -15.48
C GLU A 165 5.02 -7.62 -15.70
N MET A 166 4.03 -7.02 -16.43
CA MET A 166 2.71 -7.63 -16.62
C MET A 166 2.28 -7.73 -18.11
N GLY A 167 2.98 -7.09 -19.05
CA GLY A 167 2.97 -7.37 -20.46
C GLY A 167 1.83 -6.74 -21.28
N PHE A 168 1.02 -5.83 -20.75
CA PHE A 168 0.01 -5.08 -21.52
C PHE A 168 0.56 -3.77 -22.03
N ASP A 169 1.70 -3.81 -22.72
CA ASP A 169 2.27 -2.65 -23.41
C ASP A 169 1.44 -2.21 -24.61
N ALA A 170 1.86 -1.15 -25.29
CA ALA A 170 1.13 -0.62 -26.46
C ALA A 170 0.98 -1.64 -27.60
N ALA A 171 1.98 -2.51 -27.82
CA ALA A 171 1.92 -3.56 -28.84
C ALA A 171 0.92 -4.67 -28.50
N HIS A 172 0.54 -4.80 -27.22
CA HIS A 172 -0.38 -5.82 -26.73
C HIS A 172 -1.73 -5.23 -26.27
N GLY A 173 -2.16 -4.13 -26.89
CA GLY A 173 -3.47 -3.51 -26.67
C GLY A 173 -3.54 -2.57 -25.47
N GLY A 174 -2.46 -2.38 -24.73
CA GLY A 174 -2.38 -1.46 -23.61
C GLY A 174 -3.43 -1.71 -22.53
N PHE A 175 -3.77 -0.68 -21.79
CA PHE A 175 -4.75 -0.81 -20.70
C PHE A 175 -6.20 -1.03 -21.20
N ALA A 176 -6.51 -0.73 -22.46
CA ALA A 176 -7.82 -1.01 -23.07
C ALA A 176 -8.11 -2.53 -23.11
N ALA A 177 -7.09 -3.34 -23.41
CA ALA A 177 -7.23 -4.79 -23.37
C ALA A 177 -7.51 -5.31 -21.95
N VAL A 178 -6.91 -4.69 -20.94
CA VAL A 178 -7.16 -5.00 -19.51
C VAL A 178 -8.60 -4.67 -19.14
N THR A 179 -9.08 -3.47 -19.42
CA THR A 179 -10.46 -3.07 -19.07
C THR A 179 -11.50 -3.94 -19.76
N THR A 180 -11.29 -4.32 -21.02
CA THR A 180 -12.14 -5.26 -21.75
C THR A 180 -12.16 -6.62 -21.07
N ARG A 181 -10.98 -7.16 -20.73
CA ARG A 181 -10.87 -8.46 -20.03
C ARG A 181 -11.58 -8.43 -18.67
N LEU A 182 -11.32 -7.44 -17.84
CA LEU A 182 -11.94 -7.33 -16.51
C LEU A 182 -13.46 -7.16 -16.63
N GLY A 183 -13.95 -6.35 -17.58
CA GLY A 183 -15.38 -6.15 -17.80
C GLY A 183 -16.14 -7.44 -18.21
N ALA A 184 -15.45 -8.40 -18.83
CA ALA A 184 -16.01 -9.70 -19.20
C ALA A 184 -16.07 -10.71 -18.03
N LEU A 185 -15.37 -10.44 -16.90
CA LEU A 185 -15.36 -11.34 -15.75
C LEU A 185 -16.57 -11.03 -14.84
N PRO A 186 -17.44 -12.03 -14.55
CA PRO A 186 -18.74 -11.79 -13.92
C PRO A 186 -18.68 -11.14 -12.52
N TYR A 187 -17.56 -11.27 -11.80
CA TYR A 187 -17.39 -10.72 -10.46
C TYR A 187 -16.98 -9.23 -10.45
N TYR A 188 -16.48 -8.66 -11.55
CA TYR A 188 -16.08 -7.24 -11.56
C TYR A 188 -17.25 -6.26 -11.67
N PRO A 189 -18.25 -6.42 -12.58
CA PRO A 189 -19.33 -5.44 -12.69
C PRO A 189 -20.04 -5.13 -11.38
N PRO A 190 -20.40 -6.10 -10.51
CA PRO A 190 -20.99 -5.81 -9.20
C PRO A 190 -20.03 -5.06 -8.26
N LEU A 191 -18.73 -5.38 -8.27
CA LEU A 191 -17.73 -4.71 -7.46
C LEU A 191 -17.51 -3.26 -7.89
N PHE A 192 -17.44 -3.01 -9.22
CA PHE A 192 -17.33 -1.63 -9.74
C PHE A 192 -18.58 -0.82 -9.42
N ARG A 193 -19.78 -1.39 -9.56
CA ARG A 193 -21.03 -0.72 -9.16
C ARG A 193 -21.02 -0.37 -7.67
N ARG A 194 -20.58 -1.27 -6.83
CA ARG A 194 -20.49 -1.07 -5.38
C ARG A 194 -19.49 0.04 -5.01
N ALA A 195 -18.38 0.16 -5.75
CA ALA A 195 -17.32 1.13 -5.48
C ALA A 195 -17.57 2.51 -6.10
N PHE A 196 -18.20 2.56 -7.29
CA PHE A 196 -18.29 3.79 -8.10
C PHE A 196 -19.70 4.14 -8.59
N GLY A 197 -20.72 3.37 -8.20
CA GLY A 197 -22.14 3.64 -8.54
C GLY A 197 -22.64 2.98 -9.82
N ASP A 198 -21.75 2.58 -10.74
CA ASP A 198 -22.09 1.84 -11.96
C ASP A 198 -21.01 0.79 -12.29
N ALA A 199 -21.32 -0.09 -13.24
CA ALA A 199 -20.49 -1.26 -13.59
C ALA A 199 -19.34 -0.96 -14.58
N ALA A 200 -19.13 0.29 -14.99
CA ALA A 200 -18.13 0.62 -16.00
C ALA A 200 -16.70 0.37 -15.47
N VAL A 201 -15.94 -0.45 -16.20
CA VAL A 201 -14.54 -0.73 -15.92
C VAL A 201 -13.69 0.23 -16.75
N THR A 202 -13.07 1.20 -16.08
CA THR A 202 -12.17 2.16 -16.73
C THR A 202 -10.81 2.13 -16.07
N GLU A 203 -9.77 2.59 -16.77
CA GLU A 203 -8.43 2.70 -16.20
C GLU A 203 -8.40 3.60 -14.97
N ASP A 204 -9.05 4.77 -15.01
CA ASP A 204 -9.15 5.70 -13.87
C ASP A 204 -9.71 4.99 -12.62
N ARG A 205 -10.80 4.23 -12.77
CA ARG A 205 -11.41 3.50 -11.65
C ARG A 205 -10.52 2.38 -11.12
N VAL A 206 -9.79 1.68 -11.98
CA VAL A 206 -8.79 0.67 -11.57
C VAL A 206 -7.66 1.35 -10.80
N GLN A 207 -7.14 2.47 -11.30
CA GLN A 207 -6.12 3.27 -10.62
C GLN A 207 -6.59 3.72 -9.23
N ARG A 208 -7.78 4.27 -9.15
CA ARG A 208 -8.37 4.77 -7.91
C ARG A 208 -8.57 3.65 -6.89
N ALA A 209 -9.13 2.52 -7.30
CA ALA A 209 -9.35 1.38 -6.41
C ALA A 209 -8.04 0.80 -5.87
N LEU A 210 -7.05 0.55 -6.74
CA LEU A 210 -5.72 0.07 -6.35
C LEU A 210 -5.04 1.05 -5.38
N ALA A 211 -5.11 2.35 -5.66
CA ALA A 211 -4.53 3.37 -4.80
C ALA A 211 -5.20 3.45 -3.43
N GLN A 212 -6.52 3.30 -3.34
CA GLN A 212 -7.25 3.21 -2.06
C GLN A 212 -6.78 2.01 -1.24
N TYR A 213 -6.67 0.83 -1.86
CA TYR A 213 -6.17 -0.37 -1.18
C TYR A 213 -4.73 -0.17 -0.68
N ILE A 214 -3.81 0.28 -1.52
CA ILE A 214 -2.41 0.47 -1.13
C ILE A 214 -2.28 1.53 -0.01
N ARG A 215 -3.05 2.61 -0.05
CA ARG A 215 -3.09 3.62 1.03
C ARG A 215 -3.65 3.06 2.34
N SER A 216 -4.47 2.03 2.29
CA SER A 216 -5.01 1.40 3.49
C SER A 216 -4.02 0.50 4.22
N ILE A 217 -2.87 0.14 3.61
CA ILE A 217 -1.84 -0.69 4.23
C ILE A 217 -1.05 0.14 5.23
N LEU A 218 -1.49 0.11 6.50
CA LEU A 218 -0.89 0.89 7.59
C LEU A 218 -0.15 -0.01 8.57
N ALA A 219 1.16 0.22 8.72
CA ALA A 219 2.00 -0.36 9.76
C ALA A 219 2.23 0.69 10.85
N VAL A 220 1.36 0.68 11.88
CA VAL A 220 1.32 1.66 12.96
C VAL A 220 1.17 1.03 14.35
N ASP A 221 1.42 -0.29 14.47
CA ASP A 221 1.37 -1.05 15.72
C ASP A 221 2.68 -1.82 15.99
N SER A 222 3.83 -1.25 15.62
CA SER A 222 5.13 -1.81 15.98
C SER A 222 5.44 -1.60 17.46
N ARG A 223 6.51 -2.25 17.97
CA ARG A 223 6.99 -1.98 19.34
C ARG A 223 7.30 -0.50 19.55
N TRP A 224 7.90 0.16 18.56
CA TRP A 224 8.14 1.60 18.61
C TRP A 224 6.83 2.37 18.75
N ASP A 225 5.81 2.05 17.96
CA ASP A 225 4.50 2.73 17.99
C ASP A 225 3.85 2.61 19.38
N ARG A 226 3.83 1.40 19.93
CA ARG A 226 3.26 1.15 21.28
C ARG A 226 4.04 1.84 22.39
N ALA A 227 5.36 1.98 22.25
CA ALA A 227 6.18 2.69 23.23
C ALA A 227 5.95 4.21 23.16
N VAL A 228 5.91 4.78 21.94
CA VAL A 228 5.63 6.21 21.74
C VAL A 228 4.23 6.60 22.21
N ALA A 229 3.25 5.74 22.04
CA ALA A 229 1.88 5.98 22.50
C ALA A 229 1.78 6.12 24.05
N GLN A 230 2.81 5.68 24.80
CA GLN A 230 2.89 5.82 26.25
C GLN A 230 3.61 7.09 26.70
N LEU A 231 4.25 7.81 25.79
CA LEU A 231 4.92 9.07 26.12
C LEU A 231 3.87 10.15 26.45
N PRO A 232 4.19 11.03 27.41
CA PRO A 232 3.36 12.21 27.65
C PRO A 232 3.20 13.00 26.36
N THR A 233 1.99 13.28 25.95
CA THR A 233 1.72 14.29 24.92
C THR A 233 1.98 15.66 25.53
N GLY A 234 2.76 16.49 24.83
CA GLY A 234 2.96 17.90 25.19
C GLY A 234 1.66 18.72 25.03
N ALA A 235 1.78 19.98 24.68
CA ALA A 235 0.61 20.82 24.34
C ALA A 235 -0.24 20.13 23.24
N PRO A 236 -1.54 20.39 23.16
CA PRO A 236 -2.41 19.82 22.13
C PRO A 236 -1.78 19.97 20.74
N ASN A 237 -1.80 18.89 19.95
CA ASN A 237 -1.20 18.83 18.60
C ASN A 237 0.33 18.94 18.53
N THR A 238 1.04 18.72 19.62
CA THR A 238 2.51 18.63 19.63
C THR A 238 2.92 17.17 19.60
N PRO A 239 3.77 16.74 18.66
CA PRO A 239 4.28 15.38 18.67
C PRO A 239 5.14 15.13 19.92
N PRO A 240 5.14 13.90 20.47
CA PRO A 240 6.02 13.56 21.59
C PRO A 240 7.50 13.73 21.20
N ALA A 241 8.35 13.91 22.19
CA ALA A 241 9.78 13.99 21.97
C ALA A 241 10.34 12.58 21.67
N PHE A 242 10.49 12.26 20.39
CA PHE A 242 10.94 10.93 19.95
C PHE A 242 12.37 10.55 20.37
N LEU A 243 13.10 11.49 20.99
CA LEU A 243 14.39 11.25 21.64
C LEU A 243 14.28 10.80 23.10
N ASP A 244 13.11 10.97 23.71
CA ASP A 244 12.92 10.54 25.08
C ASP A 244 13.05 9.00 25.18
N PRO A 245 13.57 8.48 26.31
CA PRO A 245 13.69 7.04 26.50
C PRO A 245 12.35 6.33 26.36
N LEU A 246 12.26 5.42 25.38
CA LEU A 246 11.02 4.69 25.13
C LEU A 246 10.80 3.56 26.14
N PRO A 247 9.59 3.44 26.70
CA PRO A 247 9.24 2.35 27.62
C PRO A 247 9.47 0.97 26.96
N GLY A 248 10.02 0.04 27.74
CA GLY A 248 10.25 -1.33 27.28
C GLY A 248 11.38 -1.54 26.29
N PHE A 249 12.17 -0.48 25.98
CA PHE A 249 13.35 -0.59 25.13
C PHE A 249 14.57 -1.03 25.96
N SER A 250 15.35 -1.96 25.41
CA SER A 250 16.66 -2.34 25.96
C SER A 250 17.67 -1.19 25.87
N ALA A 251 18.79 -1.29 26.58
CA ALA A 251 19.86 -0.30 26.49
C ALA A 251 20.40 -0.17 25.06
N GLN A 252 20.53 -1.29 24.34
CA GLN A 252 20.96 -1.32 22.94
C GLN A 252 19.96 -0.62 22.02
N GLU A 253 18.67 -0.89 22.15
CA GLU A 253 17.62 -0.24 21.35
C GLU A 253 17.54 1.27 21.63
N ARG A 254 17.68 1.69 22.90
CA ARG A 254 17.76 3.11 23.24
C ARG A 254 18.99 3.79 22.65
N ARG A 255 20.15 3.14 22.69
CA ARG A 255 21.35 3.65 22.03
C ARG A 255 21.12 3.79 20.52
N GLY A 256 20.47 2.81 19.90
CA GLY A 256 20.09 2.88 18.48
C GLY A 256 19.11 4.03 18.18
N GLN A 257 18.14 4.27 19.07
CA GLN A 257 17.22 5.41 18.99
C GLN A 257 17.99 6.73 19.04
N GLU A 258 18.89 6.91 19.99
CA GLU A 258 19.72 8.13 20.08
C GLU A 258 20.50 8.36 18.79
N LEU A 259 21.19 7.34 18.28
CA LEU A 259 21.96 7.42 17.04
C LEU A 259 21.08 7.78 15.84
N TYR A 260 19.89 7.21 15.75
CA TYR A 260 18.95 7.47 14.68
C TYR A 260 18.48 8.93 14.64
N PHE A 261 18.12 9.48 15.81
CA PHE A 261 17.52 10.81 15.92
C PHE A 261 18.55 11.94 16.04
N ARG A 262 19.70 11.71 16.67
CA ARG A 262 20.73 12.75 16.82
C ARG A 262 21.49 12.98 15.50
N PRO A 263 21.74 14.24 15.13
CA PRO A 263 22.54 14.54 13.96
C PRO A 263 24.02 14.14 14.17
N PRO A 264 24.79 13.91 13.09
CA PRO A 264 26.21 13.51 13.19
C PRO A 264 27.07 14.47 13.99
N GLN A 265 26.80 15.78 13.95
CA GLN A 265 27.52 16.81 14.74
C GLN A 265 27.32 16.64 16.26
N GLN A 266 26.33 15.90 16.68
CA GLN A 266 26.03 15.58 18.08
C GLN A 266 26.30 14.10 18.41
N GLY A 267 27.14 13.44 17.62
CA GLY A 267 27.51 12.04 17.83
C GLY A 267 26.43 11.01 17.45
N GLY A 268 25.46 11.41 16.63
CA GLY A 268 24.44 10.52 16.06
C GLY A 268 24.76 10.09 14.64
N ALA A 269 23.86 9.30 14.06
CA ALA A 269 23.89 8.90 12.64
C ALA A 269 22.97 9.76 11.76
N GLY A 270 21.99 10.47 12.35
CA GLY A 270 21.12 11.43 11.68
C GLY A 270 20.14 10.81 10.67
N CYS A 271 19.77 9.55 10.82
CA CYS A 271 18.87 8.86 9.88
C CYS A 271 17.51 9.56 9.73
N GLN A 272 17.04 10.19 10.80
CA GLN A 272 15.81 10.98 10.81
C GLN A 272 15.83 12.13 9.78
N ALA A 273 16.97 12.64 9.38
CA ALA A 273 17.03 13.73 8.40
C ALA A 273 16.40 13.34 7.04
N CYS A 274 16.37 12.04 6.72
CA CYS A 274 15.74 11.49 5.51
C CYS A 274 14.51 10.64 5.81
N HIS A 275 14.48 9.90 6.93
CA HIS A 275 13.40 9.02 7.32
C HIS A 275 12.70 9.55 8.57
N VAL A 276 11.83 10.55 8.36
CA VAL A 276 11.24 11.37 9.43
C VAL A 276 10.14 10.61 10.17
N ALA A 277 10.27 10.56 11.51
CA ALA A 277 9.21 10.02 12.35
C ALA A 277 7.97 10.94 12.34
N PRO A 278 6.76 10.39 12.54
CA PRO A 278 6.44 9.02 12.92
C PRO A 278 6.27 8.04 11.75
N SER A 279 6.17 8.52 10.51
CA SER A 279 6.00 7.66 9.32
C SER A 279 7.30 6.98 8.88
N PHE A 280 8.44 7.51 9.31
CA PHE A 280 9.77 7.10 8.87
C PHE A 280 9.95 7.16 7.34
N SER A 281 9.18 8.02 6.70
CA SER A 281 9.23 8.30 5.26
C SER A 281 10.09 9.54 4.98
N LEU A 282 10.44 9.73 3.71
CA LEU A 282 11.18 10.92 3.28
C LEU A 282 10.33 12.18 3.49
N SER A 283 10.94 13.15 4.16
CA SER A 283 10.48 14.54 4.20
C SER A 283 11.38 15.41 3.33
N GLY A 284 10.77 16.31 2.56
CA GLY A 284 11.48 17.24 1.69
C GLY A 284 11.96 16.62 0.35
N GLY A 285 12.92 17.28 -0.29
CA GLY A 285 13.48 16.87 -1.57
C GLY A 285 14.14 15.50 -1.53
N SER A 286 14.21 14.80 -2.66
CA SER A 286 15.02 13.59 -2.78
C SER A 286 16.27 13.87 -3.58
N ASN A 287 17.36 13.31 -3.11
CA ASN A 287 18.66 13.34 -3.75
C ASN A 287 19.23 11.91 -3.80
N GLY A 288 20.39 11.76 -4.41
CA GLY A 288 21.08 10.48 -4.45
C GLY A 288 21.58 10.11 -3.05
N ASN A 289 21.53 8.83 -2.73
CA ASN A 289 22.08 8.30 -1.48
C ASN A 289 23.56 7.91 -1.57
N GLY A 290 24.19 8.14 -2.74
CA GLY A 290 25.59 7.79 -2.98
C GLY A 290 25.84 6.27 -3.03
N LEU A 291 24.87 5.49 -3.53
CA LEU A 291 25.03 4.04 -3.63
C LEU A 291 26.09 3.66 -4.66
N ASP A 292 26.22 4.45 -5.72
CA ASP A 292 27.22 4.31 -6.76
C ASP A 292 28.03 5.60 -6.96
N ALA A 293 29.30 5.45 -7.31
CA ALA A 293 30.15 6.57 -7.65
C ALA A 293 29.62 7.29 -8.90
N GLY A 294 29.62 8.62 -8.86
CA GLY A 294 29.09 9.43 -9.97
C GLY A 294 27.59 9.39 -10.15
N GLN A 295 26.83 8.87 -9.19
CA GLN A 295 25.37 8.78 -9.26
C GLN A 295 24.72 10.12 -9.61
N GLN A 296 23.93 10.15 -10.67
CA GLN A 296 23.16 11.33 -11.11
C GLN A 296 21.67 11.20 -10.74
N GLN A 297 21.17 9.99 -10.61
CA GLN A 297 19.76 9.74 -10.31
C GLN A 297 19.43 10.05 -8.86
N VAL A 298 18.20 10.54 -8.65
CA VAL A 298 17.63 10.79 -7.33
C VAL A 298 16.61 9.71 -7.03
N PHE A 299 16.57 9.26 -5.78
CA PHE A 299 15.67 8.20 -5.36
C PHE A 299 14.78 8.62 -4.21
N ARG A 300 13.60 8.00 -4.14
CA ARG A 300 12.70 8.11 -3.00
C ARG A 300 13.24 7.31 -1.82
N SER A 301 13.17 7.88 -0.61
CA SER A 301 13.35 7.12 0.64
C SER A 301 12.00 6.55 1.07
N PRO A 302 11.78 5.23 1.01
CA PRO A 302 10.53 4.62 1.47
C PRO A 302 10.44 4.66 3.00
N SER A 303 9.23 4.41 3.54
CA SER A 303 9.06 4.23 4.98
C SER A 303 9.93 3.09 5.50
N LEU A 304 10.55 3.28 6.66
CA LEU A 304 11.30 2.23 7.36
C LEU A 304 10.40 1.34 8.23
N LYS A 305 9.11 1.61 8.31
CA LYS A 305 8.18 0.66 8.94
C LYS A 305 8.28 -0.69 8.23
N ASN A 306 8.33 -1.76 9.01
CA ASN A 306 8.54 -3.12 8.50
C ASN A 306 9.86 -3.34 7.73
N VAL A 307 10.85 -2.46 7.90
CA VAL A 307 12.13 -2.58 7.19
C VAL A 307 12.84 -3.91 7.48
N ALA A 308 12.71 -4.44 8.70
CA ALA A 308 13.33 -5.71 9.09
C ALA A 308 12.69 -6.95 8.46
N LEU A 309 11.52 -6.83 7.83
CA LEU A 309 10.91 -7.90 7.04
C LEU A 309 11.53 -8.01 5.63
N GLY A 310 12.29 -6.99 5.21
CA GLY A 310 12.97 -6.96 3.92
C GLY A 310 14.03 -8.05 3.80
N ARG A 311 14.17 -8.61 2.62
CA ARG A 311 15.22 -9.56 2.25
C ARG A 311 16.22 -8.96 1.28
N ARG A 312 15.88 -7.83 0.70
CA ARG A 312 16.71 -7.04 -0.20
C ARG A 312 16.49 -5.56 0.09
N PHE A 313 17.52 -4.76 -0.07
CA PHE A 313 17.53 -3.34 0.27
C PHE A 313 18.16 -2.52 -0.85
N MET A 314 17.86 -1.24 -0.87
CA MET A 314 18.14 -0.25 -1.90
C MET A 314 17.31 -0.47 -3.18
N HIS A 315 17.40 0.49 -4.10
CA HIS A 315 16.61 0.44 -5.34
C HIS A 315 17.00 -0.71 -6.26
N ASP A 316 18.23 -1.21 -6.14
CA ASP A 316 18.74 -2.33 -6.93
C ASP A 316 18.81 -3.66 -6.16
N GLY A 317 18.40 -3.67 -4.90
CA GLY A 317 18.32 -4.89 -4.08
C GLY A 317 19.66 -5.52 -3.75
N ARG A 318 20.79 -4.78 -3.78
CA ARG A 318 22.15 -5.35 -3.60
C ARG A 318 22.42 -5.83 -2.18
N PHE A 319 21.90 -5.16 -1.17
CA PHE A 319 22.10 -5.58 0.23
C PHE A 319 21.06 -6.60 0.66
N THR A 320 21.47 -7.50 1.57
CA THR A 320 20.66 -8.62 2.05
C THR A 320 20.35 -8.55 3.55
N SER A 321 20.97 -7.61 4.25
CA SER A 321 20.80 -7.41 5.69
C SER A 321 20.75 -5.93 6.05
N LEU A 322 20.16 -5.60 7.22
CA LEU A 322 20.18 -4.24 7.78
C LEU A 322 21.61 -3.86 8.20
N GLU A 323 22.40 -4.81 8.61
CA GLU A 323 23.80 -4.65 8.96
C GLU A 323 24.60 -4.11 7.78
N GLU A 324 24.39 -4.65 6.57
CA GLU A 324 25.02 -4.15 5.34
C GLU A 324 24.55 -2.73 5.01
N VAL A 325 23.25 -2.42 5.17
CA VAL A 325 22.70 -1.08 4.95
C VAL A 325 23.31 -0.06 5.91
N VAL A 326 23.37 -0.37 7.22
CA VAL A 326 23.96 0.52 8.23
C VAL A 326 25.46 0.70 7.96
N SER A 327 26.18 -0.37 7.61
CA SER A 327 27.59 -0.31 7.24
C SER A 327 27.82 0.55 5.99
N PHE A 328 26.93 0.50 5.00
CA PHE A 328 26.98 1.39 3.84
C PHE A 328 26.87 2.86 4.22
N TYR A 329 25.89 3.26 5.04
CA TYR A 329 25.75 4.65 5.48
C TYR A 329 26.87 5.09 6.42
N ASP A 330 27.48 4.16 7.17
CA ASP A 330 28.63 4.44 8.01
C ASP A 330 29.88 4.83 7.20
N ARG A 331 30.22 4.04 6.14
CA ARG A 331 31.51 4.17 5.45
C ARG A 331 31.48 3.92 3.93
N GLY A 332 30.33 3.55 3.37
CA GLY A 332 30.21 3.13 1.97
C GLY A 332 29.69 4.19 1.01
N VAL A 333 29.17 5.31 1.51
CA VAL A 333 28.60 6.38 0.67
C VAL A 333 29.61 6.90 -0.34
N GLN A 334 29.24 6.94 -1.62
CA GLN A 334 30.11 7.37 -2.73
C GLN A 334 29.80 8.81 -3.14
N SER A 335 30.81 9.49 -3.71
CA SER A 335 30.67 10.79 -4.32
C SER A 335 29.85 10.73 -5.60
N GLY A 336 29.04 11.77 -5.83
CA GLY A 336 28.32 11.97 -7.07
C GLY A 336 27.61 13.31 -7.11
N PRO A 337 27.23 13.80 -8.29
CA PRO A 337 26.60 15.12 -8.44
C PRO A 337 25.25 15.21 -7.72
N SER A 338 24.50 14.11 -7.64
CA SER A 338 23.22 14.03 -6.97
C SER A 338 23.30 13.69 -5.48
N LEU A 339 24.50 13.47 -4.91
CA LEU A 339 24.64 13.10 -3.50
C LEU A 339 23.94 14.12 -2.60
N ASP A 340 23.08 13.66 -1.71
CA ASP A 340 22.35 14.50 -0.78
C ASP A 340 23.31 15.30 0.13
N THR A 341 23.01 16.58 0.34
CA THR A 341 23.84 17.45 1.19
C THR A 341 23.93 16.96 2.63
N ARG A 342 22.91 16.26 3.12
CA ARG A 342 22.89 15.62 4.45
C ARG A 342 23.90 14.47 4.58
N LEU A 343 24.31 13.89 3.45
CA LEU A 343 25.35 12.84 3.36
C LEU A 343 26.73 13.40 3.00
N ARG A 344 26.90 14.72 2.94
CA ARG A 344 28.18 15.38 2.69
C ARG A 344 28.78 15.94 3.96
N GLN A 345 30.09 16.02 3.99
CA GLN A 345 30.85 16.84 4.93
C GLN A 345 30.93 18.29 4.43
N PRO A 346 31.36 19.24 5.26
CA PRO A 346 31.52 20.65 4.83
C PRO A 346 32.47 20.85 3.64
N ASP A 347 33.45 19.96 3.46
CA ASP A 347 34.37 19.95 2.33
C ASP A 347 33.78 19.32 1.04
N GLY A 348 32.49 18.95 1.09
CA GLY A 348 31.78 18.33 -0.04
C GLY A 348 31.99 16.82 -0.20
N GLN A 349 32.91 16.21 0.58
CA GLN A 349 33.15 14.77 0.53
C GLN A 349 32.00 13.97 1.17
N PRO A 350 31.82 12.70 0.78
CA PRO A 350 30.87 11.82 1.44
C PRO A 350 31.14 11.72 2.94
N ARG A 351 30.07 11.85 3.72
CA ARG A 351 30.16 11.71 5.17
C ARG A 351 30.56 10.31 5.58
N ARG A 352 31.45 10.22 6.58
CA ARG A 352 31.81 9.00 7.30
C ARG A 352 31.35 9.16 8.74
N LEU A 353 30.56 8.21 9.24
CA LEU A 353 29.98 8.32 10.60
C LEU A 353 30.92 7.77 11.66
N HIS A 354 31.85 6.89 11.27
CA HIS A 354 32.84 6.25 12.17
C HIS A 354 32.20 5.53 13.36
N LEU A 355 31.05 4.86 13.12
CA LEU A 355 30.32 4.15 14.15
C LEU A 355 31.12 2.92 14.65
N SER A 356 31.12 2.71 15.97
CA SER A 356 31.62 1.46 16.56
C SER A 356 30.80 0.25 16.09
N ALA A 357 31.31 -0.95 16.31
CA ALA A 357 30.54 -2.17 16.03
C ALA A 357 29.23 -2.21 16.85
N ASP A 358 29.32 -1.79 18.13
CA ASP A 358 28.16 -1.74 19.03
C ASP A 358 27.13 -0.69 18.59
N ASP A 359 27.57 0.47 18.10
CA ASP A 359 26.66 1.51 17.60
C ASP A 359 25.94 1.04 16.31
N ARG A 360 26.62 0.34 15.40
CA ARG A 360 25.96 -0.26 14.23
C ARG A 360 24.93 -1.31 14.64
N ALA A 361 25.29 -2.19 15.60
CA ALA A 361 24.36 -3.19 16.13
C ALA A 361 23.16 -2.53 16.85
N ALA A 362 23.38 -1.43 17.56
CA ALA A 362 22.34 -0.66 18.23
C ALA A 362 21.35 -0.03 17.23
N LEU A 363 21.85 0.56 16.13
CA LEU A 363 20.99 1.06 15.05
C LEU A 363 20.13 -0.04 14.44
N VAL A 364 20.70 -1.22 14.18
CA VAL A 364 19.95 -2.37 13.67
C VAL A 364 18.89 -2.82 14.69
N ALA A 365 19.23 -2.87 15.97
CA ALA A 365 18.29 -3.20 17.03
C ALA A 365 17.10 -2.23 17.06
N PHE A 366 17.37 -0.92 16.96
CA PHE A 366 16.32 0.09 16.86
C PHE A 366 15.46 -0.09 15.60
N LEU A 367 16.04 -0.28 14.41
CA LEU A 367 15.30 -0.48 13.17
C LEU A 367 14.35 -1.70 13.24
N ARG A 368 14.73 -2.74 13.98
CA ARG A 368 13.89 -3.92 14.21
C ARG A 368 12.66 -3.61 15.07
N THR A 369 12.72 -2.58 15.93
CA THR A 369 11.53 -2.15 16.72
C THR A 369 10.43 -1.54 15.86
N LEU A 370 10.72 -1.13 14.62
CA LEU A 370 9.76 -0.57 13.66
C LEU A 370 8.91 -1.64 12.97
N THR A 371 9.02 -2.90 13.37
CA THR A 371 8.31 -4.02 12.76
C THR A 371 6.91 -4.16 13.36
N ASP A 372 5.91 -4.05 12.50
CA ASP A 372 4.50 -4.30 12.77
C ASP A 372 4.07 -5.59 12.02
N LEU A 373 3.95 -6.68 12.79
CA LEU A 373 3.57 -7.97 12.23
C LEU A 373 2.07 -8.09 11.95
N SER A 374 1.23 -7.22 12.51
CA SER A 374 -0.22 -7.27 12.32
C SER A 374 -0.58 -7.18 10.83
N VAL A 375 0.10 -6.32 10.08
CA VAL A 375 -0.10 -6.14 8.63
C VAL A 375 0.17 -7.42 7.85
N THR A 376 1.11 -8.27 8.33
CA THR A 376 1.52 -9.49 7.61
C THR A 376 0.50 -10.62 7.68
N THR A 377 -0.44 -10.56 8.61
CA THR A 377 -1.43 -11.61 8.88
C THR A 377 -2.87 -11.11 8.86
N ASP A 378 -3.11 -9.80 8.78
CA ASP A 378 -4.45 -9.22 8.76
C ASP A 378 -5.24 -9.73 7.55
N PRO A 379 -6.39 -10.38 7.74
CA PRO A 379 -7.21 -10.93 6.65
C PRO A 379 -7.73 -9.86 5.69
N ARG A 380 -7.80 -8.59 6.10
CA ARG A 380 -8.14 -7.48 5.23
C ARG A 380 -7.16 -7.31 4.08
N PHE A 381 -5.92 -7.74 4.25
CA PHE A 381 -4.85 -7.60 3.28
C PHE A 381 -4.43 -8.93 2.64
N ALA A 382 -5.06 -10.04 2.99
CA ALA A 382 -4.79 -11.36 2.42
C ALA A 382 -5.41 -11.54 1.02
N ASP A 383 -4.99 -12.58 0.30
CA ASP A 383 -5.58 -12.95 -0.99
C ASP A 383 -7.10 -13.19 -0.84
N PRO A 384 -7.94 -12.44 -1.55
CA PRO A 384 -9.39 -12.59 -1.46
C PRO A 384 -9.95 -13.74 -2.33
N PHE A 385 -9.16 -14.34 -3.19
CA PHE A 385 -9.63 -15.41 -4.05
C PHE A 385 -9.76 -16.72 -3.27
N ARG A 386 -10.83 -17.46 -3.53
CA ARG A 386 -10.93 -18.84 -3.09
C ARG A 386 -9.83 -19.65 -3.78
N SER A 387 -9.44 -20.79 -3.19
CA SER A 387 -8.41 -21.66 -3.75
C SER A 387 -8.65 -21.88 -5.25
N ARG A 388 -7.68 -21.51 -6.07
CA ARG A 388 -7.67 -21.68 -7.52
C ARG A 388 -6.96 -22.98 -7.87
#